data_650aeb66540b06e31c966ceb7c0e70b2
#
_entry.id   650aeb66540b06e31c966ceb7c0e70b2
#
_cell.length_a   1.000
_cell.length_b   1.000
_cell.length_c   1.000
_cell.angle_alpha   90.00
_cell.angle_beta   90.00
_cell.angle_gamma   90.00
#
_symmetry.space_group_name_H-M   'P 1'
#
loop_
_entity.id
_entity.type
_entity.pdbx_description
1 polymer ?
#
loop_
_entity_poly.entity_id
_entity_poly.type
_entity_poly.pdbx_seq_one_letter_code
_entity_poly.pdbx_strand_id
1 'polypeptide(L)'
;MIAATGVDESSLHYRGWRVVLACFLMAFFMFGFGLYGQGVYLAELQRAHGWPGTLVSAASTFSFLLSSVLVVFTDDLLARIGLRALILCGLSALGASTALLGVMQAPWQLYVAYALMSVGWTGMGTVVIATVLNSWFARRRGLALSLAFNGATCGGIILVPVLLALSSSLGFRSAMLMATVVMVVLVLPVVVVFTGWPVDASLNPAGSTSRGGEAVRHSRKELLANAPFWTMVLPIAIALLAQMGFIIHQVTFLEPLIGRASAGLAVTLMAAMAVVGRLSLGLFVDRLDPRLACAASMTSQAAALLVLLQSHSPTVLLICCAVYGFSIGNMITFPPLIIQREIGSTAFAAAMGLGTSISGIVSAFGPGIVGLVRSVSGDYTMAFAMCVVLDVVAAGVVLWRPGKRVKVVAS
;
A
#
# COMPACT_ATOMS: atom_id res chain seq x y z
N MET A 1 -20.73 -32.12 5.00
CA MET A 1 -20.38 -32.14 3.59
C MET A 1 -21.61 -31.70 2.82
N ILE A 2 -21.84 -30.37 2.69
CA ILE A 2 -22.98 -29.77 1.98
C ILE A 2 -22.44 -29.37 0.61
N ALA A 3 -23.07 -29.93 -0.41
CA ALA A 3 -22.71 -29.75 -1.82
C ALA A 3 -22.69 -28.27 -2.19
N ALA A 4 -21.54 -27.82 -2.66
CA ALA A 4 -21.40 -26.50 -3.28
C ALA A 4 -22.35 -26.46 -4.48
N THR A 5 -23.29 -25.52 -4.43
CA THR A 5 -24.14 -25.12 -5.57
C THR A 5 -23.25 -24.95 -6.79
N GLY A 6 -23.63 -25.61 -7.91
CA GLY A 6 -22.85 -25.73 -9.13
C GLY A 6 -22.65 -24.44 -9.93
N VAL A 7 -22.19 -23.37 -9.29
CA VAL A 7 -21.83 -22.12 -9.95
C VAL A 7 -20.44 -22.29 -10.53
N ASP A 8 -20.33 -22.26 -11.86
CA ASP A 8 -19.06 -22.34 -12.56
C ASP A 8 -18.33 -20.98 -12.50
N GLU A 9 -17.45 -20.85 -11.49
CA GLU A 9 -16.58 -19.66 -11.34
C GLU A 9 -15.58 -19.51 -12.52
N SER A 10 -15.46 -20.52 -13.40
CA SER A 10 -14.59 -20.45 -14.58
C SER A 10 -15.22 -19.73 -15.77
N SER A 11 -16.52 -19.65 -15.79
CA SER A 11 -17.24 -18.96 -16.85
C SER A 11 -17.03 -17.45 -16.80
N LEU A 12 -16.70 -16.82 -17.94
CA LEU A 12 -16.61 -15.36 -18.08
C LEU A 12 -17.96 -14.67 -17.82
N HIS A 13 -19.08 -15.40 -17.92
CA HIS A 13 -20.45 -14.90 -17.64
C HIS A 13 -20.77 -14.87 -16.14
N TYR A 14 -19.91 -15.45 -15.29
CA TYR A 14 -20.10 -15.40 -13.84
C TYR A 14 -20.09 -13.96 -13.33
N ARG A 15 -21.17 -13.56 -12.65
CA ARG A 15 -21.35 -12.20 -12.12
C ARG A 15 -20.20 -11.73 -11.20
N GLY A 16 -19.52 -12.65 -10.54
CA GLY A 16 -18.36 -12.36 -9.69
C GLY A 16 -17.24 -11.63 -10.41
N TRP A 17 -17.04 -11.85 -11.73
CA TRP A 17 -16.01 -11.13 -12.48
C TRP A 17 -16.31 -9.63 -12.63
N ARG A 18 -17.58 -9.23 -12.65
CA ARG A 18 -17.98 -7.82 -12.62
C ARG A 18 -17.67 -7.18 -11.26
N VAL A 19 -17.79 -7.97 -10.18
CA VAL A 19 -17.38 -7.53 -8.84
C VAL A 19 -15.86 -7.38 -8.76
N VAL A 20 -15.08 -8.25 -9.41
CA VAL A 20 -13.63 -8.09 -9.54
C VAL A 20 -13.28 -6.77 -10.23
N LEU A 21 -14.01 -6.38 -11.29
CA LEU A 21 -13.81 -5.09 -11.95
C LEU A 21 -14.12 -3.92 -11.00
N ALA A 22 -15.18 -4.02 -10.19
CA ALA A 22 -15.49 -3.00 -9.18
C ALA A 22 -14.34 -2.87 -8.17
N CYS A 23 -13.86 -3.98 -7.65
CA CYS A 23 -12.72 -4.02 -6.72
C CYS A 23 -11.42 -3.53 -7.37
N PHE A 24 -11.20 -3.82 -8.65
CA PHE A 24 -10.08 -3.28 -9.43
C PHE A 24 -10.13 -1.74 -9.51
N LEU A 25 -11.29 -1.17 -9.84
CA LEU A 25 -11.46 0.29 -9.90
C LEU A 25 -11.32 0.93 -8.53
N MET A 26 -11.84 0.31 -7.47
CA MET A 26 -11.63 0.77 -6.10
C MET A 26 -10.13 0.81 -5.76
N ALA A 27 -9.39 -0.27 -6.04
CA ALA A 27 -7.95 -0.32 -5.83
C ALA A 27 -7.20 0.69 -6.69
N PHE A 28 -7.58 0.85 -7.97
CA PHE A 28 -6.98 1.79 -8.91
C PHE A 28 -7.01 3.23 -8.38
N PHE A 29 -8.19 3.71 -8.01
CA PHE A 29 -8.33 5.08 -7.53
C PHE A 29 -7.80 5.26 -6.11
N MET A 30 -8.03 4.27 -5.23
CA MET A 30 -7.57 4.35 -3.84
C MET A 30 -6.04 4.43 -3.75
N PHE A 31 -5.32 3.52 -4.42
CA PHE A 31 -3.86 3.53 -4.41
C PHE A 31 -3.30 4.66 -5.29
N GLY A 32 -3.95 4.96 -6.42
CA GLY A 32 -3.57 6.05 -7.29
C GLY A 32 -3.60 7.40 -6.59
N PHE A 33 -4.68 7.73 -5.89
CA PHE A 33 -4.79 8.98 -5.12
C PHE A 33 -4.15 8.89 -3.74
N GLY A 34 -4.39 7.81 -3.00
CA GLY A 34 -4.02 7.70 -1.59
C GLY A 34 -2.56 7.32 -1.33
N LEU A 35 -1.86 6.76 -2.32
CA LEU A 35 -0.45 6.40 -2.19
C LEU A 35 0.42 7.12 -3.23
N TYR A 36 0.28 6.76 -4.51
CA TYR A 36 1.16 7.28 -5.57
C TYR A 36 0.93 8.76 -5.87
N GLY A 37 -0.31 9.24 -5.78
CA GLY A 37 -0.68 10.64 -5.99
C GLY A 37 -0.11 11.59 -4.95
N GLN A 38 0.21 11.12 -3.75
CA GLN A 38 0.75 11.97 -2.68
C GLN A 38 2.07 12.66 -3.07
N GLY A 39 2.90 12.00 -3.89
CA GLY A 39 4.12 12.62 -4.42
C GLY A 39 3.81 13.79 -5.37
N VAL A 40 2.73 13.68 -6.16
CA VAL A 40 2.25 14.79 -7.01
C VAL A 40 1.73 15.92 -6.14
N TYR A 41 0.94 15.62 -5.10
CA TYR A 41 0.41 16.66 -4.20
C TYR A 41 1.54 17.41 -3.49
N LEU A 42 2.58 16.71 -3.03
CA LEU A 42 3.75 17.35 -2.43
C LEU A 42 4.38 18.37 -3.38
N ALA A 43 4.63 17.98 -4.63
CA ALA A 43 5.22 18.86 -5.64
C ALA A 43 4.30 20.03 -6.01
N GLU A 44 3.02 19.77 -6.26
CA GLU A 44 2.06 20.78 -6.71
C GLU A 44 1.71 21.80 -5.62
N LEU A 45 1.54 21.35 -4.38
CA LEU A 45 1.21 22.24 -3.26
C LEU A 45 2.38 23.13 -2.87
N GLN A 46 3.61 22.64 -2.96
CA GLN A 46 4.80 23.46 -2.79
C GLN A 46 4.86 24.54 -3.89
N ARG A 47 4.52 24.18 -5.13
CA ARG A 47 4.54 25.13 -6.27
C ARG A 47 3.40 26.16 -6.18
N ALA A 48 2.18 25.72 -5.87
CA ALA A 48 0.99 26.56 -5.90
C ALA A 48 0.89 27.52 -4.71
N HIS A 49 1.28 27.06 -3.52
CA HIS A 49 1.08 27.80 -2.26
C HIS A 49 2.39 28.18 -1.56
N GLY A 50 3.56 27.71 -2.04
CA GLY A 50 4.83 27.92 -1.35
C GLY A 50 4.92 27.20 0.00
N TRP A 51 4.03 26.23 0.27
CA TRP A 51 4.03 25.53 1.56
C TRP A 51 5.29 24.69 1.73
N PRO A 52 5.85 24.65 2.96
CA PRO A 52 7.03 23.83 3.20
C PRO A 52 6.71 22.34 2.99
N GLY A 53 7.65 21.62 2.38
CA GLY A 53 7.48 20.17 2.14
C GLY A 53 7.27 19.36 3.41
N THR A 54 7.77 19.84 4.55
CA THR A 54 7.53 19.26 5.88
C THR A 54 6.06 19.26 6.26
N LEU A 55 5.32 20.33 5.94
CA LEU A 55 3.89 20.41 6.21
C LEU A 55 3.14 19.32 5.44
N VAL A 56 3.42 19.18 4.13
CA VAL A 56 2.73 18.22 3.27
C VAL A 56 3.11 16.78 3.63
N SER A 57 4.37 16.50 3.89
CA SER A 57 4.82 15.18 4.29
C SER A 57 4.36 14.78 5.71
N ALA A 58 4.23 15.74 6.63
CA ALA A 58 3.62 15.51 7.94
C ALA A 58 2.12 15.17 7.81
N ALA A 59 1.40 15.82 6.90
CA ALA A 59 0.01 15.47 6.61
C ALA A 59 -0.11 14.06 6.00
N SER A 60 0.83 13.65 5.12
CA SER A 60 0.91 12.29 4.60
C SER A 60 1.11 11.27 5.73
N THR A 61 2.05 11.54 6.64
CA THR A 61 2.27 10.71 7.84
C THR A 61 1.01 10.61 8.68
N PHE A 62 0.33 11.73 8.94
CA PHE A 62 -0.94 11.77 9.65
C PHE A 62 -2.00 10.88 8.97
N SER A 63 -2.12 10.97 7.65
CA SER A 63 -3.07 10.15 6.88
C SER A 63 -2.79 8.64 7.02
N PHE A 64 -1.54 8.21 6.90
CA PHE A 64 -1.18 6.80 7.04
C PHE A 64 -1.39 6.29 8.47
N LEU A 65 -1.04 7.09 9.49
CA LEU A 65 -1.31 6.73 10.89
C LEU A 65 -2.81 6.62 11.16
N LEU A 66 -3.60 7.61 10.72
CA LEU A 66 -5.05 7.59 10.89
C LEU A 66 -5.67 6.42 10.14
N SER A 67 -5.23 6.12 8.91
CA SER A 67 -5.67 4.95 8.15
C SER A 67 -5.38 3.65 8.91
N SER A 68 -4.19 3.53 9.50
CA SER A 68 -3.79 2.34 10.27
C SER A 68 -4.68 2.14 11.51
N VAL A 69 -5.11 3.22 12.14
CA VAL A 69 -6.07 3.17 13.27
C VAL A 69 -7.47 2.81 12.77
N LEU A 70 -7.95 3.47 11.72
CA LEU A 70 -9.31 3.27 11.21
C LEU A 70 -9.52 1.86 10.65
N VAL A 71 -8.51 1.27 10.01
CA VAL A 71 -8.57 -0.10 9.47
C VAL A 71 -8.86 -1.13 10.55
N VAL A 72 -8.42 -0.91 11.79
CA VAL A 72 -8.73 -1.81 12.92
C VAL A 72 -10.23 -1.91 13.19
N PHE A 73 -10.97 -0.83 12.92
CA PHE A 73 -12.42 -0.75 13.13
C PHE A 73 -13.24 -1.13 11.89
N THR A 74 -12.60 -1.58 10.82
CA THR A 74 -13.30 -1.91 9.56
C THR A 74 -14.36 -2.98 9.75
N ASP A 75 -14.07 -4.02 10.55
CA ASP A 75 -15.02 -5.10 10.82
C ASP A 75 -16.23 -4.60 11.65
N ASP A 76 -16.01 -3.73 12.63
CA ASP A 76 -17.06 -3.13 13.43
C ASP A 76 -17.96 -2.20 12.59
N LEU A 77 -17.33 -1.40 11.71
CA LEU A 77 -18.03 -0.54 10.75
C LEU A 77 -18.85 -1.38 9.78
N LEU A 78 -18.26 -2.44 9.24
CA LEU A 78 -18.93 -3.38 8.35
C LEU A 78 -20.16 -4.02 8.99
N ALA A 79 -20.04 -4.42 10.26
CA ALA A 79 -21.16 -5.00 11.02
C ALA A 79 -22.28 -3.99 11.29
N ARG A 80 -21.97 -2.70 11.49
CA ARG A 80 -22.96 -1.66 11.84
C ARG A 80 -23.66 -1.06 10.65
N ILE A 81 -22.92 -0.67 9.60
CA ILE A 81 -23.48 0.07 8.46
C ILE A 81 -23.60 -0.77 7.18
N GLY A 82 -23.01 -1.97 7.19
CA GLY A 82 -22.99 -2.87 6.04
C GLY A 82 -21.96 -2.49 4.98
N LEU A 83 -21.63 -3.46 4.14
CA LEU A 83 -20.54 -3.36 3.16
C LEU A 83 -20.76 -2.24 2.12
N ARG A 84 -21.97 -2.17 1.55
CA ARG A 84 -22.30 -1.17 0.52
C ARG A 84 -22.19 0.25 1.04
N ALA A 85 -22.75 0.51 2.23
CA ALA A 85 -22.67 1.83 2.86
C ALA A 85 -21.23 2.21 3.19
N LEU A 86 -20.42 1.24 3.67
CA LEU A 86 -19.00 1.46 3.96
C LEU A 86 -18.22 1.85 2.69
N ILE A 87 -18.44 1.16 1.57
CA ILE A 87 -17.79 1.48 0.28
C ILE A 87 -18.22 2.86 -0.23
N LEU A 88 -19.52 3.17 -0.17
CA LEU A 88 -20.05 4.48 -0.61
C LEU A 88 -19.52 5.62 0.27
N CYS A 89 -19.44 5.42 1.57
CA CYS A 89 -18.81 6.36 2.51
C CYS A 89 -17.32 6.58 2.15
N GLY A 90 -16.60 5.49 1.90
CA GLY A 90 -15.20 5.56 1.47
C GLY A 90 -15.01 6.30 0.13
N LEU A 91 -15.86 6.02 -0.86
CA LEU A 91 -15.83 6.71 -2.16
C LEU A 91 -16.14 8.20 -2.01
N SER A 92 -17.17 8.54 -1.22
CA SER A 92 -17.54 9.94 -0.96
C SER A 92 -16.43 10.68 -0.22
N ALA A 93 -15.82 10.04 0.77
CA ALA A 93 -14.72 10.62 1.53
C ALA A 93 -13.47 10.81 0.65
N LEU A 94 -13.11 9.84 -0.19
CA LEU A 94 -12.00 9.98 -1.13
C LEU A 94 -12.28 11.08 -2.17
N GLY A 95 -13.50 11.15 -2.70
CA GLY A 95 -13.92 12.21 -3.62
C GLY A 95 -13.87 13.59 -2.99
N ALA A 96 -14.37 13.73 -1.77
CA ALA A 96 -14.28 15.00 -1.01
C ALA A 96 -12.83 15.37 -0.71
N SER A 97 -11.97 14.40 -0.37
CA SER A 97 -10.54 14.59 -0.17
C SER A 97 -9.86 15.16 -1.42
N THR A 98 -10.04 14.48 -2.56
CA THR A 98 -9.40 14.88 -3.83
C THR A 98 -9.94 16.22 -4.34
N ALA A 99 -11.24 16.49 -4.18
CA ALA A 99 -11.81 17.80 -4.50
C ALA A 99 -11.26 18.91 -3.59
N LEU A 100 -11.17 18.66 -2.28
CA LEU A 100 -10.63 19.62 -1.32
C LEU A 100 -9.16 19.92 -1.60
N LEU A 101 -8.35 18.93 -1.96
CA LEU A 101 -6.95 19.13 -2.37
C LEU A 101 -6.83 20.12 -3.55
N GLY A 102 -7.81 20.11 -4.47
CA GLY A 102 -7.83 21.05 -5.61
C GLY A 102 -8.25 22.47 -5.26
N VAL A 103 -9.05 22.69 -4.19
CA VAL A 103 -9.64 24.00 -3.89
C VAL A 103 -9.13 24.64 -2.60
N MET A 104 -8.35 23.91 -1.80
CA MET A 104 -7.84 24.40 -0.52
C MET A 104 -6.92 25.62 -0.66
N GLN A 105 -6.93 26.49 0.34
CA GLN A 105 -6.11 27.70 0.41
C GLN A 105 -5.36 27.83 1.74
N ALA A 106 -5.74 27.07 2.75
CA ALA A 106 -5.15 27.16 4.09
C ALA A 106 -4.53 25.80 4.52
N PRO A 107 -3.39 25.81 5.25
CA PRO A 107 -2.68 24.61 5.66
C PRO A 107 -3.52 23.59 6.46
N TRP A 108 -4.45 24.06 7.30
CA TRP A 108 -5.30 23.17 8.09
C TRP A 108 -6.25 22.34 7.22
N GLN A 109 -6.68 22.85 6.04
CA GLN A 109 -7.53 22.15 5.09
C GLN A 109 -6.83 20.90 4.51
N LEU A 110 -5.49 20.92 4.45
CA LEU A 110 -4.69 19.78 4.05
C LEU A 110 -4.90 18.59 5.00
N TYR A 111 -4.88 18.82 6.31
CA TYR A 111 -5.12 17.75 7.29
C TYR A 111 -6.55 17.21 7.21
N VAL A 112 -7.54 18.06 6.92
CA VAL A 112 -8.92 17.62 6.69
C VAL A 112 -9.00 16.76 5.43
N ALA A 113 -8.36 17.17 4.32
CA ALA A 113 -8.32 16.39 3.09
C ALA A 113 -7.67 15.01 3.32
N TYR A 114 -6.56 14.95 4.06
CA TYR A 114 -5.87 13.72 4.36
C TYR A 114 -6.62 12.84 5.39
N ALA A 115 -7.37 13.44 6.30
CA ALA A 115 -8.29 12.69 7.17
C ALA A 115 -9.42 12.03 6.35
N LEU A 116 -10.02 12.75 5.42
CA LEU A 116 -11.01 12.20 4.49
C LEU A 116 -10.39 11.09 3.61
N MET A 117 -9.14 11.25 3.16
CA MET A 117 -8.40 10.23 2.42
C MET A 117 -8.22 8.95 3.24
N SER A 118 -7.98 9.08 4.56
CA SER A 118 -7.87 7.94 5.47
C SER A 118 -9.19 7.18 5.63
N VAL A 119 -10.32 7.90 5.68
CA VAL A 119 -11.66 7.27 5.65
C VAL A 119 -11.89 6.57 4.30
N GLY A 120 -11.48 7.19 3.20
CA GLY A 120 -11.49 6.58 1.87
C GLY A 120 -10.70 5.27 1.83
N TRP A 121 -9.49 5.28 2.40
CA TRP A 121 -8.63 4.09 2.51
C TRP A 121 -9.30 2.96 3.28
N THR A 122 -9.97 3.28 4.39
CA THR A 122 -10.70 2.30 5.21
C THR A 122 -11.90 1.70 4.48
N GLY A 123 -12.68 2.52 3.76
CA GLY A 123 -13.89 2.08 3.07
C GLY A 123 -13.66 1.40 1.72
N MET A 124 -12.52 1.65 1.06
CA MET A 124 -12.22 1.11 -0.28
C MET A 124 -10.90 0.30 -0.31
N GLY A 125 -10.25 0.13 0.82
CA GLY A 125 -8.92 -0.48 0.91
C GLY A 125 -8.93 -2.01 0.85
N THR A 126 -7.75 -2.57 1.13
CA THR A 126 -7.46 -3.99 0.93
C THR A 126 -8.36 -4.93 1.72
N VAL A 127 -8.75 -4.55 2.94
CA VAL A 127 -9.62 -5.36 3.81
C VAL A 127 -11.02 -5.47 3.20
N VAL A 128 -11.59 -4.35 2.77
CA VAL A 128 -12.93 -4.31 2.17
C VAL A 128 -12.94 -5.08 0.85
N ILE A 129 -11.95 -4.86 -0.03
CA ILE A 129 -11.80 -5.58 -1.29
C ILE A 129 -11.73 -7.10 -1.06
N ALA A 130 -10.91 -7.53 -0.09
CA ALA A 130 -10.79 -8.93 0.25
C ALA A 130 -12.12 -9.50 0.78
N THR A 131 -12.83 -8.78 1.63
CA THR A 131 -14.13 -9.19 2.17
C THR A 131 -15.16 -9.34 1.06
N VAL A 132 -15.25 -8.37 0.14
CA VAL A 132 -16.13 -8.46 -1.04
C VAL A 132 -15.84 -9.73 -1.84
N LEU A 133 -14.59 -9.93 -2.24
CA LEU A 133 -14.24 -11.03 -3.12
C LEU A 133 -14.36 -12.39 -2.44
N ASN A 134 -14.15 -12.46 -1.14
CA ASN A 134 -14.35 -13.69 -0.36
C ASN A 134 -15.80 -14.18 -0.33
N SER A 135 -16.77 -13.27 -0.46
CA SER A 135 -18.19 -13.63 -0.52
C SER A 135 -18.63 -14.11 -1.91
N TRP A 136 -17.88 -13.80 -2.95
CA TRP A 136 -18.19 -14.18 -4.32
C TRP A 136 -17.42 -15.37 -4.86
N PHE A 137 -16.21 -15.63 -4.35
CA PHE A 137 -15.32 -16.66 -4.86
C PHE A 137 -14.89 -17.64 -3.76
N ALA A 138 -15.10 -18.94 -4.00
CA ALA A 138 -14.61 -20.01 -3.14
C ALA A 138 -13.38 -20.71 -3.74
N ARG A 139 -13.46 -21.12 -5.03
CA ARG A 139 -12.40 -21.87 -5.71
C ARG A 139 -11.33 -20.97 -6.34
N ARG A 140 -11.74 -19.85 -6.97
CA ARG A 140 -10.84 -18.93 -7.70
C ARG A 140 -10.53 -17.62 -6.94
N ARG A 141 -10.68 -17.66 -5.61
CA ARG A 141 -10.45 -16.49 -4.74
C ARG A 141 -9.08 -15.83 -4.93
N GLY A 142 -8.00 -16.64 -5.03
CA GLY A 142 -6.66 -16.12 -5.22
C GLY A 142 -6.50 -15.34 -6.53
N LEU A 143 -7.07 -15.87 -7.64
CA LEU A 143 -7.07 -15.19 -8.92
C LEU A 143 -7.88 -13.88 -8.87
N ALA A 144 -9.07 -13.91 -8.28
CA ALA A 144 -9.94 -12.75 -8.14
C ALA A 144 -9.26 -11.62 -7.34
N LEU A 145 -8.63 -11.95 -6.20
CA LEU A 145 -7.85 -11.01 -5.40
C LEU A 145 -6.65 -10.43 -6.18
N SER A 146 -5.91 -11.29 -6.87
CA SER A 146 -4.76 -10.86 -7.67
C SER A 146 -5.17 -9.87 -8.76
N LEU A 147 -6.24 -10.18 -9.50
CA LEU A 147 -6.75 -9.31 -10.55
C LEU A 147 -7.25 -7.97 -9.99
N ALA A 148 -7.99 -7.98 -8.88
CA ALA A 148 -8.48 -6.76 -8.24
C ALA A 148 -7.32 -5.88 -7.75
N PHE A 149 -6.30 -6.46 -7.10
CA PHE A 149 -5.15 -5.69 -6.60
C PHE A 149 -4.19 -5.22 -7.70
N ASN A 150 -4.25 -5.77 -8.93
CA ASN A 150 -3.56 -5.16 -10.06
C ASN A 150 -4.07 -3.73 -10.34
N GLY A 151 -5.30 -3.39 -9.93
CA GLY A 151 -5.80 -2.02 -9.94
C GLY A 151 -4.89 -1.06 -9.19
N ALA A 152 -4.37 -1.45 -8.03
CA ALA A 152 -3.46 -0.62 -7.25
C ALA A 152 -2.19 -0.21 -8.04
N THR A 153 -1.60 -1.16 -8.75
CA THR A 153 -0.41 -0.91 -9.58
C THR A 153 -0.77 -0.07 -10.82
N CYS A 154 -1.89 -0.39 -11.49
CA CYS A 154 -2.39 0.40 -12.62
C CYS A 154 -2.69 1.85 -12.21
N GLY A 155 -3.17 2.09 -10.97
CA GLY A 155 -3.35 3.43 -10.41
C GLY A 155 -2.04 4.23 -10.39
N GLY A 156 -0.94 3.64 -9.94
CA GLY A 156 0.37 4.28 -9.99
C GLY A 156 0.88 4.52 -11.41
N ILE A 157 0.70 3.54 -12.30
CA ILE A 157 1.17 3.59 -13.70
C ILE A 157 0.43 4.66 -14.51
N ILE A 158 -0.87 4.80 -14.34
CA ILE A 158 -1.72 5.61 -15.20
C ILE A 158 -2.05 6.95 -14.55
N LEU A 159 -2.49 6.93 -13.28
CA LEU A 159 -3.06 8.14 -12.66
C LEU A 159 -2.00 9.21 -12.41
N VAL A 160 -0.78 8.84 -12.02
CA VAL A 160 0.28 9.80 -11.70
C VAL A 160 0.71 10.58 -12.95
N PRO A 161 1.08 9.97 -14.09
CA PRO A 161 1.38 10.71 -15.30
C PRO A 161 0.21 11.57 -15.80
N VAL A 162 -1.02 11.04 -15.70
CA VAL A 162 -2.22 11.76 -16.10
C VAL A 162 -2.43 12.99 -15.21
N LEU A 163 -2.31 12.86 -13.89
CA LEU A 163 -2.40 14.00 -12.97
C LEU A 163 -1.32 15.06 -13.25
N LEU A 164 -0.09 14.64 -13.50
CA LEU A 164 1.00 15.56 -13.84
C LEU A 164 0.74 16.30 -15.16
N ALA A 165 0.28 15.59 -16.19
CA ALA A 165 -0.07 16.17 -17.48
C ALA A 165 -1.26 17.13 -17.38
N LEU A 166 -2.33 16.73 -16.68
CA LEU A 166 -3.49 17.61 -16.46
C LEU A 166 -3.16 18.82 -15.62
N SER A 167 -2.35 18.65 -14.57
CA SER A 167 -1.92 19.77 -13.73
C SER A 167 -1.04 20.76 -14.52
N SER A 168 -0.24 20.29 -15.48
CA SER A 168 0.58 21.17 -16.31
C SER A 168 -0.24 21.94 -17.35
N SER A 169 -1.31 21.36 -17.89
CA SER A 169 -2.12 21.97 -18.95
C SER A 169 -3.29 22.80 -18.42
N LEU A 170 -3.97 22.34 -17.38
CA LEU A 170 -5.21 22.94 -16.84
C LEU A 170 -5.03 23.56 -15.45
N GLY A 171 -3.86 23.41 -14.84
CA GLY A 171 -3.59 23.75 -13.45
C GLY A 171 -4.07 22.70 -12.46
N PHE A 172 -3.46 22.67 -11.28
CA PHE A 172 -3.67 21.64 -10.25
C PHE A 172 -5.14 21.55 -9.80
N ARG A 173 -5.81 22.71 -9.59
CA ARG A 173 -7.22 22.76 -9.19
C ARG A 173 -8.12 22.02 -10.18
N SER A 174 -8.04 22.35 -11.45
CA SER A 174 -8.88 21.75 -12.50
C SER A 174 -8.57 20.28 -12.68
N ALA A 175 -7.29 19.91 -12.63
CA ALA A 175 -6.85 18.51 -12.71
C ALA A 175 -7.46 17.64 -11.59
N MET A 176 -7.42 18.12 -10.34
CA MET A 176 -7.96 17.39 -9.18
C MET A 176 -9.48 17.28 -9.25
N LEU A 177 -10.20 18.35 -9.61
CA LEU A 177 -11.65 18.31 -9.74
C LEU A 177 -12.08 17.37 -10.87
N MET A 178 -11.41 17.43 -12.03
CA MET A 178 -11.69 16.53 -13.15
C MET A 178 -11.42 15.06 -12.79
N ALA A 179 -10.29 14.78 -12.13
CA ALA A 179 -9.94 13.44 -11.67
C ALA A 179 -10.96 12.92 -10.63
N THR A 180 -11.47 13.79 -9.75
CA THR A 180 -12.55 13.46 -8.81
C THR A 180 -13.84 13.08 -9.55
N VAL A 181 -14.25 13.87 -10.53
CA VAL A 181 -15.45 13.60 -11.32
C VAL A 181 -15.31 12.26 -12.07
N VAL A 182 -14.16 12.03 -12.73
CA VAL A 182 -13.88 10.77 -13.43
C VAL A 182 -13.94 9.58 -12.48
N MET A 183 -13.34 9.69 -11.29
CA MET A 183 -13.41 8.64 -10.27
C MET A 183 -14.85 8.34 -9.87
N VAL A 184 -15.65 9.35 -9.54
CA VAL A 184 -17.02 9.17 -9.11
C VAL A 184 -17.87 8.57 -10.24
N VAL A 185 -17.74 9.08 -11.46
CA VAL A 185 -18.49 8.59 -12.63
C VAL A 185 -18.16 7.14 -12.97
N LEU A 186 -16.90 6.72 -12.79
CA LEU A 186 -16.49 5.34 -13.09
C LEU A 186 -16.80 4.37 -11.93
N VAL A 187 -16.54 4.77 -10.68
CA VAL A 187 -16.64 3.87 -9.53
C VAL A 187 -18.06 3.76 -9.01
N LEU A 188 -18.79 4.89 -8.90
CA LEU A 188 -20.12 4.91 -8.29
C LEU A 188 -21.12 3.97 -8.99
N PRO A 189 -21.32 4.00 -10.33
CA PRO A 189 -22.25 3.11 -10.99
C PRO A 189 -21.86 1.64 -10.80
N VAL A 190 -20.57 1.34 -10.89
CA VAL A 190 -20.06 -0.02 -10.77
C VAL A 190 -20.27 -0.55 -9.34
N VAL A 191 -20.02 0.27 -8.33
CA VAL A 191 -20.29 -0.07 -6.93
C VAL A 191 -21.79 -0.25 -6.69
N VAL A 192 -22.63 0.65 -7.18
CA VAL A 192 -24.07 0.59 -6.97
C VAL A 192 -24.70 -0.63 -7.66
N VAL A 193 -24.24 -0.99 -8.87
CA VAL A 193 -24.81 -2.08 -9.66
C VAL A 193 -24.27 -3.45 -9.24
N PHE A 194 -22.96 -3.55 -8.95
CA PHE A 194 -22.29 -4.84 -8.81
C PHE A 194 -21.98 -5.23 -7.36
N THR A 195 -21.97 -4.31 -6.41
CA THR A 195 -21.90 -4.64 -4.98
C THR A 195 -23.29 -4.93 -4.38
N GLY A 196 -24.32 -5.04 -5.21
CA GLY A 196 -25.61 -5.59 -4.86
C GLY A 196 -25.48 -7.07 -4.54
N TRP A 197 -25.49 -7.36 -3.30
CA TRP A 197 -25.22 -8.55 -2.54
C TRP A 197 -26.11 -9.77 -2.90
N PRO A 198 -25.57 -10.98 -3.00
CA PRO A 198 -26.26 -12.16 -2.52
C PRO A 198 -25.76 -12.45 -1.11
N VAL A 199 -26.45 -11.94 -0.11
CA VAL A 199 -26.27 -12.39 1.26
C VAL A 199 -27.02 -13.71 1.40
N ASP A 200 -26.37 -14.79 1.08
CA ASP A 200 -26.62 -16.00 1.83
C ASP A 200 -25.97 -15.79 3.22
N ALA A 201 -26.80 -15.39 4.18
CA ALA A 201 -26.42 -15.16 5.56
C ALA A 201 -25.80 -16.41 6.24
N SER A 202 -25.74 -17.53 5.54
CA SER A 202 -25.12 -18.80 5.96
C SER A 202 -23.59 -18.82 5.79
N LEU A 203 -23.00 -17.85 5.10
CA LEU A 203 -21.54 -17.73 4.88
C LEU A 203 -20.91 -16.63 5.72
N ASN A 204 -21.55 -16.23 6.80
CA ASN A 204 -20.98 -15.27 7.76
C ASN A 204 -19.82 -15.94 8.51
N PRO A 205 -18.55 -15.67 8.18
CA PRO A 205 -17.43 -16.12 9.02
C PRO A 205 -17.30 -15.26 10.31
N ALA A 206 -18.24 -14.32 10.54
CA ALA A 206 -18.31 -13.56 11.80
C ALA A 206 -18.56 -14.42 13.04
N GLY A 207 -18.85 -15.72 12.88
CA GLY A 207 -18.96 -16.67 13.99
C GLY A 207 -17.64 -17.33 14.42
N SER A 208 -16.53 -17.13 13.69
CA SER A 208 -15.27 -17.81 14.00
C SER A 208 -14.26 -16.99 14.80
N THR A 209 -14.52 -15.69 15.04
CA THR A 209 -13.59 -14.82 15.77
C THR A 209 -13.78 -14.82 17.28
N SER A 210 -14.92 -15.32 17.81
CA SER A 210 -15.19 -15.24 19.26
C SER A 210 -14.75 -16.45 20.10
N ARG A 211 -14.34 -17.57 19.48
CA ARG A 211 -13.79 -18.71 20.24
C ARG A 211 -12.25 -18.78 20.32
N GLY A 212 -11.54 -17.91 19.56
CA GLY A 212 -10.08 -17.85 19.55
C GLY A 212 -9.47 -16.75 20.42
N GLY A 213 -10.28 -15.97 21.15
CA GLY A 213 -9.78 -14.75 21.81
C GLY A 213 -8.73 -14.99 22.89
N GLU A 214 -8.81 -16.05 23.66
CA GLU A 214 -7.80 -16.34 24.70
C GLU A 214 -6.57 -17.06 24.16
N ALA A 215 -6.73 -18.03 23.29
CA ALA A 215 -5.60 -18.72 22.64
C ALA A 215 -4.80 -17.77 21.72
N VAL A 216 -5.49 -16.86 21.01
CA VAL A 216 -4.85 -15.83 20.18
C VAL A 216 -4.12 -14.78 21.03
N ARG A 217 -4.64 -14.42 22.21
CA ARG A 217 -3.96 -13.47 23.12
C ARG A 217 -2.67 -14.05 23.73
N HIS A 218 -2.64 -15.32 24.12
CA HIS A 218 -1.43 -15.99 24.61
C HIS A 218 -0.35 -16.06 23.53
N SER A 219 -0.73 -16.47 22.32
CA SER A 219 0.17 -16.50 21.17
C SER A 219 0.77 -15.14 20.80
N ARG A 220 0.03 -14.04 20.93
CA ARG A 220 0.56 -12.67 20.66
C ARG A 220 1.63 -12.23 21.64
N LYS A 221 1.46 -12.51 22.93
CA LYS A 221 2.49 -12.20 23.97
C LYS A 221 3.76 -13.01 23.75
N GLU A 222 3.63 -14.27 23.41
CA GLU A 222 4.75 -15.16 23.11
C GLU A 222 5.51 -14.70 21.84
N LEU A 223 4.80 -14.27 20.80
CA LEU A 223 5.40 -13.72 19.59
C LEU A 223 6.20 -12.45 19.87
N LEU A 224 5.65 -11.53 20.67
CA LEU A 224 6.34 -10.29 21.04
C LEU A 224 7.57 -10.53 21.92
N ALA A 225 7.61 -11.63 22.68
CA ALA A 225 8.78 -12.04 23.46
C ALA A 225 9.83 -12.79 22.63
N ASN A 226 9.54 -13.07 21.35
CA ASN A 226 10.33 -13.95 20.50
C ASN A 226 11.29 -13.18 19.60
N ALA A 227 12.59 -13.38 19.77
CA ALA A 227 13.63 -12.73 18.94
C ALA A 227 13.51 -13.04 17.43
N PRO A 228 13.25 -14.28 16.96
CA PRO A 228 12.98 -14.57 15.56
C PRO A 228 11.87 -13.74 14.94
N PHE A 229 10.79 -13.42 15.67
CA PHE A 229 9.72 -12.55 15.19
C PHE A 229 10.23 -11.13 14.91
N TRP A 230 11.03 -10.56 15.81
CA TRP A 230 11.56 -9.21 15.65
C TRP A 230 12.62 -9.10 14.55
N THR A 231 13.46 -10.13 14.36
CA THR A 231 14.43 -10.15 13.25
C THR A 231 13.81 -10.27 11.87
N MET A 232 12.51 -10.51 11.79
CA MET A 232 11.73 -10.49 10.57
C MET A 232 10.91 -9.19 10.44
N VAL A 233 10.16 -8.83 11.48
CA VAL A 233 9.21 -7.71 11.41
C VAL A 233 9.92 -6.37 11.38
N LEU A 234 10.94 -6.18 12.23
CA LEU A 234 11.62 -4.89 12.33
C LEU A 234 12.37 -4.49 11.05
N PRO A 235 13.18 -5.35 10.40
CA PRO A 235 13.82 -4.96 9.14
C PRO A 235 12.82 -4.67 8.02
N ILE A 236 11.72 -5.42 7.93
CA ILE A 236 10.66 -5.15 6.94
C ILE A 236 10.00 -3.80 7.24
N ALA A 237 9.71 -3.50 8.51
CA ALA A 237 9.13 -2.22 8.92
C ALA A 237 10.05 -1.03 8.58
N ILE A 238 11.36 -1.18 8.83
CA ILE A 238 12.38 -0.15 8.52
C ILE A 238 12.49 0.05 7.01
N ALA A 239 12.57 -1.02 6.22
CA ALA A 239 12.63 -0.91 4.76
C ALA A 239 11.35 -0.28 4.18
N LEU A 240 10.17 -0.62 4.72
CA LEU A 240 8.91 0.02 4.31
C LEU A 240 8.85 1.49 4.72
N LEU A 241 9.47 1.90 5.83
CA LEU A 241 9.60 3.31 6.21
C LEU A 241 10.42 4.07 5.16
N ALA A 242 11.60 3.57 4.79
CA ALA A 242 12.43 4.15 3.75
C ALA A 242 11.69 4.19 2.41
N GLN A 243 11.01 3.11 2.04
CA GLN A 243 10.23 2.99 0.82
C GLN A 243 9.09 4.01 0.75
N MET A 244 8.28 4.18 1.80
CA MET A 244 7.20 5.16 1.84
C MET A 244 7.73 6.59 1.76
N GLY A 245 8.84 6.85 2.45
CA GLY A 245 9.54 8.12 2.36
C GLY A 245 9.97 8.43 0.92
N PHE A 246 10.62 7.49 0.24
CA PHE A 246 11.05 7.67 -1.15
C PHE A 246 9.85 7.84 -2.11
N ILE A 247 8.84 6.98 -2.04
CA ILE A 247 7.66 7.04 -2.93
C ILE A 247 6.98 8.42 -2.87
N ILE A 248 6.84 9.00 -1.69
CA ILE A 248 6.16 10.29 -1.53
C ILE A 248 7.03 11.46 -2.04
N HIS A 249 8.35 11.37 -1.87
CA HIS A 249 9.26 12.45 -2.21
C HIS A 249 9.90 12.34 -3.61
N GLN A 250 9.74 11.19 -4.31
CA GLN A 250 10.42 10.93 -5.58
C GLN A 250 10.07 11.92 -6.68
N VAL A 251 8.80 12.34 -6.80
CA VAL A 251 8.38 13.30 -7.84
C VAL A 251 9.05 14.65 -7.60
N THR A 252 8.99 15.15 -6.36
CA THR A 252 9.60 16.43 -5.97
C THR A 252 11.12 16.40 -6.13
N PHE A 253 11.76 15.26 -5.94
CA PHE A 253 13.20 15.07 -6.15
C PHE A 253 13.56 15.01 -7.63
N LEU A 254 12.83 14.21 -8.42
CA LEU A 254 13.17 13.96 -9.83
C LEU A 254 12.78 15.09 -10.78
N GLU A 255 11.69 15.80 -10.50
CA GLU A 255 11.15 16.82 -11.41
C GLU A 255 12.16 17.92 -11.76
N PRO A 256 12.95 18.47 -10.82
CA PRO A 256 13.99 19.45 -11.13
C PRO A 256 15.14 18.90 -11.96
N LEU A 257 15.40 17.58 -11.89
CA LEU A 257 16.54 16.93 -12.55
C LEU A 257 16.23 16.48 -13.99
N ILE A 258 15.03 15.91 -14.20
CA ILE A 258 14.68 15.26 -15.48
C ILE A 258 13.40 15.81 -16.12
N GLY A 259 12.79 16.82 -15.50
CA GLY A 259 11.54 17.41 -15.96
C GLY A 259 10.31 16.59 -15.55
N ARG A 260 9.15 17.25 -15.62
CA ARG A 260 7.88 16.75 -15.12
C ARG A 260 7.39 15.46 -15.78
N ALA A 261 7.47 15.40 -17.11
CA ALA A 261 7.04 14.22 -17.85
C ALA A 261 7.87 12.99 -17.51
N SER A 262 9.21 13.15 -17.43
CA SER A 262 10.14 12.07 -17.08
C SER A 262 9.99 11.65 -15.61
N ALA A 263 9.66 12.57 -14.70
CA ALA A 263 9.34 12.24 -13.32
C ALA A 263 8.07 11.37 -13.22
N GLY A 264 7.04 11.69 -14.00
CA GLY A 264 5.86 10.83 -14.15
C GLY A 264 6.19 9.44 -14.70
N LEU A 265 7.05 9.38 -15.74
CA LEU A 265 7.52 8.11 -16.31
C LEU A 265 8.32 7.29 -15.28
N ALA A 266 9.11 7.92 -14.41
CA ALA A 266 9.85 7.24 -13.34
C ALA A 266 8.90 6.53 -12.36
N VAL A 267 7.79 7.16 -11.97
CA VAL A 267 6.74 6.53 -11.13
C VAL A 267 6.09 5.36 -11.87
N THR A 268 5.77 5.55 -13.14
CA THR A 268 5.21 4.50 -14.00
C THR A 268 6.13 3.28 -14.08
N LEU A 269 7.42 3.49 -14.37
CA LEU A 269 8.42 2.42 -14.44
C LEU A 269 8.57 1.71 -13.10
N MET A 270 8.63 2.46 -12.00
CA MET A 270 8.72 1.89 -10.66
C MET A 270 7.51 1.00 -10.36
N ALA A 271 6.29 1.46 -10.64
CA ALA A 271 5.07 0.68 -10.41
C ALA A 271 4.99 -0.55 -11.33
N ALA A 272 5.33 -0.42 -12.61
CA ALA A 272 5.36 -1.53 -13.56
C ALA A 272 6.38 -2.61 -13.15
N MET A 273 7.58 -2.18 -12.77
CA MET A 273 8.63 -3.09 -12.32
C MET A 273 8.31 -3.75 -10.98
N ALA A 274 7.46 -3.15 -10.13
CA ALA A 274 6.96 -3.81 -8.93
C ALA A 274 6.08 -5.04 -9.25
N VAL A 275 5.32 -5.00 -10.34
CA VAL A 275 4.59 -6.19 -10.84
C VAL A 275 5.55 -7.25 -11.32
N VAL A 276 6.52 -6.86 -12.14
CA VAL A 276 7.55 -7.78 -12.68
C VAL A 276 8.31 -8.46 -11.53
N GLY A 277 8.75 -7.69 -10.54
CA GLY A 277 9.44 -8.21 -9.36
C GLY A 277 8.61 -9.24 -8.61
N ARG A 278 7.34 -8.93 -8.34
CA ARG A 278 6.43 -9.84 -7.63
C ARG A 278 6.19 -11.15 -8.39
N LEU A 279 5.98 -11.06 -9.70
CA LEU A 279 5.80 -12.24 -10.54
C LEU A 279 7.08 -13.08 -10.60
N SER A 280 8.24 -12.43 -10.77
CA SER A 280 9.54 -13.11 -10.79
C SER A 280 9.81 -13.83 -9.47
N LEU A 281 9.58 -13.18 -8.33
CA LEU A 281 9.71 -13.84 -7.03
C LEU A 281 8.78 -15.05 -6.91
N GLY A 282 7.52 -14.92 -7.33
CA GLY A 282 6.55 -16.02 -7.30
C GLY A 282 6.99 -17.26 -8.09
N LEU A 283 7.76 -17.08 -9.19
CA LEU A 283 8.29 -18.19 -9.99
C LEU A 283 9.49 -18.90 -9.34
N PHE A 284 10.26 -18.19 -8.53
CA PHE A 284 11.53 -18.71 -7.99
C PHE A 284 11.50 -18.93 -6.46
N VAL A 285 10.45 -18.52 -5.77
CA VAL A 285 10.36 -18.48 -4.31
C VAL A 285 10.59 -19.81 -3.64
N ASP A 286 10.12 -20.90 -4.25
CA ASP A 286 10.27 -22.25 -3.69
C ASP A 286 11.73 -22.74 -3.67
N ARG A 287 12.58 -22.13 -4.51
CA ARG A 287 14.00 -22.47 -4.63
C ARG A 287 14.91 -21.54 -3.84
N LEU A 288 14.39 -20.42 -3.35
CA LEU A 288 15.17 -19.39 -2.66
C LEU A 288 14.98 -19.48 -1.15
N ASP A 289 15.99 -19.05 -0.41
CA ASP A 289 15.82 -18.72 1.00
C ASP A 289 15.09 -17.36 1.10
N PRO A 290 13.88 -17.30 1.72
CA PRO A 290 13.11 -16.07 1.76
C PRO A 290 13.82 -14.91 2.46
N ARG A 291 14.66 -15.18 3.47
CA ARG A 291 15.45 -14.13 4.15
C ARG A 291 16.57 -13.59 3.26
N LEU A 292 17.25 -14.46 2.55
CA LEU A 292 18.28 -14.05 1.60
C LEU A 292 17.69 -13.24 0.44
N ALA A 293 16.56 -13.68 -0.10
CA ALA A 293 15.85 -12.94 -1.15
C ALA A 293 15.33 -11.57 -0.65
N CYS A 294 14.85 -11.51 0.60
CA CYS A 294 14.44 -10.26 1.24
C CYS A 294 15.62 -9.30 1.41
N ALA A 295 16.75 -9.78 1.93
CA ALA A 295 17.98 -9.00 2.07
C ALA A 295 18.51 -8.51 0.70
N ALA A 296 18.49 -9.35 -0.32
CA ALA A 296 18.89 -8.97 -1.67
C ALA A 296 17.98 -7.86 -2.24
N SER A 297 16.66 -7.92 -1.99
CA SER A 297 15.73 -6.86 -2.38
C SER A 297 16.02 -5.54 -1.64
N MET A 298 16.26 -5.57 -0.33
CA MET A 298 16.62 -4.37 0.44
C MET A 298 17.95 -3.78 -0.02
N THR A 299 18.96 -4.63 -0.25
CA THR A 299 20.27 -4.20 -0.77
C THR A 299 20.13 -3.59 -2.17
N SER A 300 19.28 -4.17 -3.02
CA SER A 300 18.98 -3.61 -4.36
C SER A 300 18.31 -2.24 -4.27
N GLN A 301 17.40 -2.01 -3.30
CA GLN A 301 16.82 -0.69 -3.03
C GLN A 301 17.90 0.31 -2.60
N ALA A 302 18.74 -0.07 -1.64
CA ALA A 302 19.86 0.75 -1.19
C ALA A 302 20.82 1.13 -2.33
N ALA A 303 21.19 0.15 -3.16
CA ALA A 303 22.08 0.37 -4.31
C ALA A 303 21.44 1.31 -5.34
N ALA A 304 20.16 1.11 -5.66
CA ALA A 304 19.43 1.98 -6.58
C ALA A 304 19.37 3.42 -6.08
N LEU A 305 19.06 3.64 -4.79
CA LEU A 305 19.05 4.98 -4.18
C LEU A 305 20.45 5.61 -4.17
N LEU A 306 21.48 4.83 -3.86
CA LEU A 306 22.86 5.32 -3.83
C LEU A 306 23.31 5.80 -5.20
N VAL A 307 23.02 5.05 -6.27
CA VAL A 307 23.33 5.44 -7.65
C VAL A 307 22.48 6.65 -8.07
N LEU A 308 21.21 6.69 -7.69
CA LEU A 308 20.28 7.78 -7.96
C LEU A 308 20.77 9.11 -7.37
N LEU A 309 21.36 9.10 -6.20
CA LEU A 309 21.93 10.30 -5.54
C LEU A 309 23.20 10.84 -6.24
N GLN A 310 23.92 9.98 -6.97
CA GLN A 310 25.20 10.35 -7.62
C GLN A 310 25.02 10.68 -9.10
N SER A 311 23.84 10.45 -9.68
CA SER A 311 23.61 10.59 -11.12
C SER A 311 22.71 11.79 -11.43
N HIS A 312 23.06 12.47 -12.53
CA HIS A 312 22.21 13.51 -13.13
C HIS A 312 21.68 13.08 -14.51
N SER A 313 22.06 11.88 -14.99
CA SER A 313 21.60 11.36 -16.28
C SER A 313 20.14 10.88 -16.18
N PRO A 314 19.22 11.41 -17.01
CA PRO A 314 17.81 10.99 -17.00
C PRO A 314 17.64 9.48 -17.17
N THR A 315 18.43 8.85 -18.05
CA THR A 315 18.38 7.41 -18.28
C THR A 315 18.79 6.62 -17.04
N VAL A 316 19.85 7.01 -16.34
CA VAL A 316 20.31 6.35 -15.13
C VAL A 316 19.26 6.49 -14.02
N LEU A 317 18.67 7.68 -13.84
CA LEU A 317 17.63 7.92 -12.85
C LEU A 317 16.39 7.06 -13.10
N LEU A 318 15.97 6.90 -14.37
CA LEU A 318 14.86 6.02 -14.73
C LEU A 318 15.18 4.55 -14.48
N ILE A 319 16.40 4.10 -14.79
CA ILE A 319 16.86 2.72 -14.50
C ILE A 319 16.87 2.49 -12.99
N CYS A 320 17.37 3.44 -12.18
CA CYS A 320 17.35 3.33 -10.73
C CYS A 320 15.92 3.19 -10.19
N CYS A 321 14.96 3.97 -10.71
CA CYS A 321 13.55 3.86 -10.36
C CYS A 321 12.97 2.50 -10.76
N ALA A 322 13.36 1.95 -11.90
CA ALA A 322 12.94 0.62 -12.34
C ALA A 322 13.48 -0.48 -11.43
N VAL A 323 14.77 -0.44 -11.08
CA VAL A 323 15.42 -1.41 -10.15
C VAL A 323 14.80 -1.31 -8.75
N TYR A 324 14.60 -0.10 -8.26
CA TYR A 324 13.94 0.14 -6.98
C TYR A 324 12.52 -0.43 -6.98
N GLY A 325 11.75 -0.19 -8.05
CA GLY A 325 10.42 -0.71 -8.25
C GLY A 325 10.35 -2.23 -8.23
N PHE A 326 11.27 -2.89 -8.93
CA PHE A 326 11.37 -4.36 -8.93
C PHE A 326 11.48 -4.93 -7.51
N SER A 327 12.25 -4.27 -6.65
CA SER A 327 12.42 -4.67 -5.26
C SER A 327 11.20 -4.37 -4.39
N ILE A 328 10.50 -3.24 -4.62
CA ILE A 328 9.26 -2.87 -3.92
C ILE A 328 8.20 -3.97 -4.03
N GLY A 329 8.02 -4.52 -5.24
CA GLY A 329 7.02 -5.53 -5.51
C GLY A 329 7.16 -6.77 -4.62
N ASN A 330 8.37 -7.08 -4.22
CA ASN A 330 8.71 -8.26 -3.43
C ASN A 330 8.47 -8.07 -1.93
N MET A 331 8.57 -6.83 -1.42
CA MET A 331 8.51 -6.54 0.02
C MET A 331 7.20 -6.99 0.69
N ILE A 332 6.08 -6.93 -0.02
CA ILE A 332 4.77 -7.39 0.49
C ILE A 332 4.69 -8.92 0.55
N THR A 333 5.50 -9.62 -0.25
CA THR A 333 5.44 -11.08 -0.40
C THR A 333 6.33 -11.79 0.63
N PHE A 334 7.40 -11.16 1.12
CA PHE A 334 8.33 -11.78 2.07
C PHE A 334 7.75 -12.10 3.45
N PRO A 335 6.93 -11.24 4.10
CA PRO A 335 6.39 -11.53 5.43
C PRO A 335 5.68 -12.88 5.51
N PRO A 336 4.68 -13.20 4.66
CA PRO A 336 4.00 -14.48 4.73
C PRO A 336 4.93 -15.67 4.47
N LEU A 337 5.91 -15.53 3.57
CA LEU A 337 6.85 -16.62 3.25
C LEU A 337 7.80 -16.93 4.42
N ILE A 338 8.34 -15.91 5.08
CA ILE A 338 9.24 -16.09 6.22
C ILE A 338 8.47 -16.63 7.42
N ILE A 339 7.28 -16.08 7.71
CA ILE A 339 6.43 -16.51 8.82
C ILE A 339 6.02 -17.97 8.65
N GLN A 340 5.57 -18.37 7.46
CA GLN A 340 5.16 -19.75 7.18
C GLN A 340 6.30 -20.73 7.40
N ARG A 341 7.52 -20.36 7.01
CA ARG A 341 8.71 -21.23 7.10
C ARG A 341 9.28 -21.33 8.52
N GLU A 342 9.24 -20.26 9.31
CA GLU A 342 9.94 -20.17 10.60
C GLU A 342 9.03 -20.27 11.82
N ILE A 343 7.80 -19.75 11.74
CA ILE A 343 6.84 -19.74 12.85
C ILE A 343 5.81 -20.87 12.72
N GLY A 344 5.54 -21.30 11.47
CA GLY A 344 4.60 -22.39 11.20
C GLY A 344 3.13 -21.92 11.12
N SER A 345 2.23 -22.88 10.87
CA SER A 345 0.82 -22.61 10.57
C SER A 345 -0.01 -22.21 11.80
N THR A 346 0.35 -22.66 12.99
CA THR A 346 -0.43 -22.45 14.22
C THR A 346 -0.45 -20.98 14.67
N ALA A 347 0.67 -20.27 14.57
CA ALA A 347 0.78 -18.87 14.96
C ALA A 347 0.79 -17.91 13.73
N PHE A 348 0.59 -18.43 12.51
CA PHE A 348 0.71 -17.67 11.26
C PHE A 348 -0.18 -16.43 11.24
N ALA A 349 -1.49 -16.56 11.53
CA ALA A 349 -2.42 -15.47 11.49
C ALA A 349 -2.09 -14.37 12.52
N ALA A 350 -1.70 -14.76 13.74
CA ALA A 350 -1.29 -13.83 14.79
C ALA A 350 0.02 -13.09 14.42
N ALA A 351 1.01 -13.81 13.87
CA ALA A 351 2.28 -13.25 13.45
C ALA A 351 2.11 -12.30 12.25
N MET A 352 1.28 -12.67 11.27
CA MET A 352 0.94 -11.80 10.14
C MET A 352 0.22 -10.52 10.59
N GLY A 353 -0.81 -10.66 11.44
CA GLY A 353 -1.56 -9.50 11.95
C GLY A 353 -0.68 -8.53 12.72
N LEU A 354 0.11 -9.02 13.69
CA LEU A 354 1.05 -8.19 14.46
C LEU A 354 2.13 -7.58 13.55
N GLY A 355 2.74 -8.38 12.69
CA GLY A 355 3.81 -7.92 11.79
C GLY A 355 3.33 -6.84 10.84
N THR A 356 2.15 -7.01 10.24
CA THR A 356 1.55 -6.01 9.34
C THR A 356 1.20 -4.72 10.09
N SER A 357 0.65 -4.81 11.31
CA SER A 357 0.31 -3.63 12.12
C SER A 357 1.56 -2.85 12.52
N ILE A 358 2.60 -3.54 13.02
CA ILE A 358 3.86 -2.89 13.40
C ILE A 358 4.52 -2.23 12.18
N SER A 359 4.61 -2.95 11.06
CA SER A 359 5.20 -2.43 9.82
C SER A 359 4.41 -1.25 9.27
N GLY A 360 3.07 -1.30 9.34
CA GLY A 360 2.20 -0.20 8.91
C GLY A 360 2.39 1.07 9.73
N ILE A 361 2.46 0.95 11.07
CA ILE A 361 2.70 2.09 11.96
C ILE A 361 4.10 2.69 11.70
N VAL A 362 5.13 1.84 11.65
CA VAL A 362 6.52 2.32 11.44
C VAL A 362 6.65 2.98 10.06
N SER A 363 6.13 2.37 9.01
CA SER A 363 6.23 2.90 7.64
C SER A 363 5.48 4.22 7.46
N ALA A 364 4.42 4.46 8.24
CA ALA A 364 3.65 5.70 8.22
C ALA A 364 4.50 6.95 8.53
N PHE A 365 5.56 6.80 9.31
CA PHE A 365 6.49 7.90 9.61
C PHE A 365 7.45 8.24 8.47
N GLY A 366 7.58 7.38 7.46
CA GLY A 366 8.53 7.54 6.36
C GLY A 366 8.47 8.92 5.68
N PRO A 367 7.29 9.36 5.18
CA PRO A 367 7.16 10.66 4.53
C PRO A 367 7.56 11.83 5.42
N GLY A 368 7.12 11.82 6.69
CA GLY A 368 7.43 12.87 7.65
C GLY A 368 8.91 12.96 8.00
N ILE A 369 9.56 11.81 8.24
CA ILE A 369 10.99 11.76 8.56
C ILE A 369 11.83 12.23 7.36
N VAL A 370 11.55 11.74 6.15
CA VAL A 370 12.25 12.19 4.93
C VAL A 370 12.04 13.68 4.69
N GLY A 371 10.80 14.17 4.88
CA GLY A 371 10.49 15.60 4.76
C GLY A 371 11.22 16.47 5.79
N LEU A 372 11.31 15.99 7.04
CA LEU A 372 12.04 16.68 8.12
C LEU A 372 13.55 16.73 7.83
N VAL A 373 14.16 15.60 7.50
CA VAL A 373 15.59 15.53 7.19
C VAL A 373 15.90 16.45 6.00
N ARG A 374 15.10 16.41 4.94
CA ARG A 374 15.25 17.31 3.78
C ARG A 374 15.17 18.79 4.18
N SER A 375 14.27 19.14 5.10
CA SER A 375 14.14 20.56 5.51
C SER A 375 15.32 21.06 6.35
N VAL A 376 15.94 20.17 7.12
CA VAL A 376 17.12 20.51 7.94
C VAL A 376 18.40 20.54 7.09
N SER A 377 18.53 19.60 6.14
CA SER A 377 19.73 19.50 5.28
C SER A 377 19.69 20.43 4.07
N GLY A 378 18.51 20.94 3.70
CA GLY A 378 18.32 21.81 2.54
C GLY A 378 18.06 21.06 1.22
N ASP A 379 18.48 19.81 1.12
CA ASP A 379 18.31 18.95 -0.07
C ASP A 379 17.88 17.52 0.28
N TYR A 380 17.71 16.67 -0.75
CA TYR A 380 17.33 15.26 -0.58
C TYR A 380 18.51 14.33 -0.32
N THR A 381 19.76 14.79 -0.42
CA THR A 381 20.95 13.92 -0.34
C THR A 381 21.02 13.21 1.00
N MET A 382 20.93 13.94 2.10
CA MET A 382 20.95 13.37 3.45
C MET A 382 19.71 12.50 3.73
N ALA A 383 18.53 12.93 3.25
CA ALA A 383 17.30 12.20 3.46
C ALA A 383 17.32 10.80 2.77
N PHE A 384 17.79 10.74 1.54
CA PHE A 384 17.88 9.48 0.81
C PHE A 384 19.12 8.67 1.21
N ALA A 385 20.23 9.29 1.61
CA ALA A 385 21.34 8.59 2.23
C ALA A 385 20.90 7.89 3.54
N MET A 386 20.05 8.53 4.33
CA MET A 386 19.42 7.87 5.49
C MET A 386 18.60 6.64 5.05
N CYS A 387 17.80 6.73 3.97
CA CYS A 387 17.06 5.58 3.45
C CYS A 387 18.00 4.45 3.02
N VAL A 388 19.12 4.76 2.35
CA VAL A 388 20.16 3.77 2.01
C VAL A 388 20.69 3.05 3.26
N VAL A 389 21.04 3.80 4.31
CA VAL A 389 21.51 3.22 5.58
C VAL A 389 20.43 2.34 6.22
N LEU A 390 19.18 2.78 6.23
CA LEU A 390 18.05 2.01 6.77
C LEU A 390 17.85 0.69 6.01
N ASP A 391 17.93 0.70 4.68
CA ASP A 391 17.79 -0.50 3.85
C ASP A 391 18.97 -1.47 4.07
N VAL A 392 20.22 -0.96 4.19
CA VAL A 392 21.39 -1.78 4.46
C VAL A 392 21.33 -2.40 5.86
N VAL A 393 20.94 -1.62 6.88
CA VAL A 393 20.74 -2.12 8.24
C VAL A 393 19.63 -3.18 8.25
N ALA A 394 18.51 -2.91 7.58
CA ALA A 394 17.41 -3.86 7.46
C ALA A 394 17.86 -5.16 6.79
N ALA A 395 18.64 -5.08 5.70
CA ALA A 395 19.21 -6.25 5.03
C ALA A 395 20.11 -7.08 5.95
N GLY A 396 20.94 -6.42 6.77
CA GLY A 396 21.78 -7.09 7.76
C GLY A 396 20.97 -7.78 8.87
N VAL A 397 19.95 -7.09 9.40
CA VAL A 397 19.11 -7.62 10.48
C VAL A 397 18.26 -8.80 10.01
N VAL A 398 17.70 -8.76 8.79
CA VAL A 398 16.88 -9.86 8.27
C VAL A 398 17.69 -11.15 8.07
N LEU A 399 18.99 -11.05 7.82
CA LEU A 399 19.89 -12.20 7.71
C LEU A 399 20.27 -12.78 9.07
N TRP A 400 20.17 -11.98 10.14
CA TRP A 400 20.47 -12.45 11.47
C TRP A 400 19.44 -13.47 11.94
N ARG A 401 19.88 -14.70 12.19
CA ARG A 401 19.06 -15.80 12.70
C ARG A 401 19.45 -16.08 14.15
N PRO A 402 18.79 -15.48 15.14
CA PRO A 402 19.04 -15.85 16.53
C PRO A 402 18.66 -17.33 16.70
N GLY A 403 19.63 -18.11 17.23
CA GLY A 403 19.51 -19.56 17.30
C GLY A 403 18.27 -20.06 18.02
N LYS A 404 17.53 -20.92 17.31
CA LYS A 404 16.47 -21.85 17.72
C LYS A 404 15.07 -21.34 18.06
N ARG A 405 14.16 -21.72 17.15
CA ARG A 405 12.92 -22.49 17.29
C ARG A 405 12.17 -22.32 18.61
N VAL A 406 11.09 -21.58 18.55
CA VAL A 406 9.98 -21.77 19.48
C VAL A 406 9.41 -23.15 19.23
N LYS A 407 9.64 -24.07 20.18
CA LYS A 407 8.73 -25.18 20.35
C LYS A 407 7.44 -24.56 20.87
N VAL A 408 6.48 -24.30 19.97
CA VAL A 408 5.09 -24.13 20.40
C VAL A 408 4.70 -25.46 20.99
N VAL A 409 4.68 -25.55 22.30
CA VAL A 409 4.17 -26.72 23.02
C VAL A 409 2.70 -26.78 22.69
N ALA A 410 2.32 -27.75 21.85
CA ALA A 410 0.94 -28.15 21.69
C ALA A 410 0.52 -28.78 23.04
N SER A 411 -0.24 -28.05 23.85
CA SER A 411 -0.97 -28.54 24.99
C SER A 411 -2.42 -28.72 24.60
#